data_083b14cabdf03a83561fc9608eba00bd
#
_entry.id   083b14cabdf03a83561fc9608eba00bd
#
_cell.length_a   1.000
_cell.length_b   1.000
_cell.length_c   1.000
_cell.angle_alpha   90.00
_cell.angle_beta   90.00
_cell.angle_gamma   90.00
#
_symmetry.space_group_name_H-M   'P 1'
#
loop_
_entity.id
_entity.type
_entity.pdbx_description
1 polymer ?
#
loop_
_entity_poly.entity_id
_entity_poly.type
_entity_poly.pdbx_seq_one_letter_code
_entity_poly.pdbx_strand_id
1 'polypeptide(L)'
;MGFVRFVTALILINAVTLGLETDASILNKYGSILHFVDRVILILFTVELLLKFYAYRLAFFKSGWNIFDFLIVTIAWIPASGPLSVLRALRILRVLRLLSVVPQMRRVISALGHSIPGMASVVAVLCLLFYVSAVLATKLFGGHEDPNMQEWFGSIGSSAYTLFQIMTLESWSMGIVRPTMEYYPLAWMFFVPFIIITSFAVLNLFIGIIVDAMQMVQQDERDDHNEQIGETHSAYEELRKLNHRMEDLQAELVEIRKLTKAKDG
;
A
#
# COMPACT_ATOMS: atom_id res chain seq x y z
N MET A 1 15.09 6.68 17.52
CA MET A 1 15.68 6.49 16.16
C MET A 1 16.60 5.27 16.04
N GLY A 2 17.37 4.87 17.06
CA GLY A 2 18.31 3.73 16.95
C GLY A 2 17.66 2.37 16.69
N PHE A 3 16.54 2.06 17.36
CA PHE A 3 15.85 0.77 17.21
C PHE A 3 15.33 0.53 15.79
N VAL A 4 14.68 1.53 15.18
CA VAL A 4 14.19 1.43 13.78
C VAL A 4 15.34 1.18 12.81
N ARG A 5 16.47 1.90 12.96
CA ARG A 5 17.67 1.70 12.13
C ARG A 5 18.25 0.30 12.30
N PHE A 6 18.28 -0.23 13.52
CA PHE A 6 18.76 -1.58 13.80
C PHE A 6 17.88 -2.64 13.12
N VAL A 7 16.55 -2.57 13.29
CA VAL A 7 15.61 -3.50 12.65
C VAL A 7 15.68 -3.39 11.13
N THR A 8 15.77 -2.18 10.58
CA THR A 8 15.96 -1.96 9.14
C THR A 8 17.24 -2.62 8.63
N ALA A 9 18.36 -2.46 9.34
CA ALA A 9 19.62 -3.10 8.96
C ALA A 9 19.51 -4.64 8.99
N LEU A 10 18.85 -5.22 10.00
CA LEU A 10 18.59 -6.67 10.05
C LEU A 10 17.76 -7.16 8.85
N ILE A 11 16.73 -6.41 8.45
CA ILE A 11 15.91 -6.77 7.30
C ILE A 11 16.74 -6.70 6.01
N LEU A 12 17.57 -5.68 5.85
CA LEU A 12 18.44 -5.55 4.67
C LEU A 12 19.49 -6.66 4.61
N ILE A 13 20.13 -7.00 5.73
CA ILE A 13 21.06 -8.15 5.82
C ILE A 13 20.32 -9.43 5.43
N ASN A 14 19.10 -9.65 5.94
CA ASN A 14 18.31 -10.82 5.59
C ASN A 14 17.91 -10.85 4.11
N ALA A 15 17.61 -9.70 3.51
CA ALA A 15 17.35 -9.62 2.08
C ALA A 15 18.56 -10.06 1.26
N VAL A 16 19.76 -9.60 1.63
CA VAL A 16 21.01 -9.98 0.97
C VAL A 16 21.30 -11.48 1.16
N THR A 17 21.17 -12.01 2.37
CA THR A 17 21.42 -13.44 2.63
C THR A 17 20.47 -14.33 1.84
N LEU A 18 19.19 -13.99 1.78
CA LEU A 18 18.19 -14.72 0.96
C LEU A 18 18.50 -14.62 -0.54
N GLY A 19 18.96 -13.46 -1.00
CA GLY A 19 19.42 -13.32 -2.38
C GLY A 19 20.63 -14.20 -2.69
N LEU A 20 21.61 -14.26 -1.78
CA LEU A 20 22.77 -15.12 -1.95
C LEU A 20 22.44 -16.62 -1.91
N GLU A 21 21.39 -17.03 -1.20
CA GLU A 21 20.91 -18.41 -1.17
C GLU A 21 20.34 -18.88 -2.52
N THR A 22 20.04 -17.98 -3.46
CA THR A 22 19.55 -18.34 -4.80
C THR A 22 20.67 -18.84 -5.72
N ASP A 23 21.93 -18.49 -5.43
CA ASP A 23 23.08 -18.95 -6.19
C ASP A 23 23.58 -20.27 -5.64
N ALA A 24 23.51 -21.32 -6.48
CA ALA A 24 23.92 -22.67 -6.09
C ALA A 24 25.42 -22.77 -5.73
N SER A 25 26.29 -21.96 -6.34
CA SER A 25 27.74 -21.95 -6.05
C SER A 25 28.04 -21.38 -4.67
N ILE A 26 27.35 -20.31 -4.32
CA ILE A 26 27.47 -19.65 -3.00
C ILE A 26 26.86 -20.53 -1.92
N LEU A 27 25.68 -21.12 -2.20
CA LEU A 27 24.98 -22.01 -1.27
C LEU A 27 25.84 -23.23 -0.92
N ASN A 28 26.49 -23.85 -1.91
CA ASN A 28 27.38 -25.01 -1.69
C ASN A 28 28.60 -24.65 -0.83
N LYS A 29 29.12 -23.41 -0.94
CA LYS A 29 30.32 -23.01 -0.20
C LYS A 29 30.02 -22.41 1.18
N TYR A 30 28.96 -21.62 1.29
CA TYR A 30 28.63 -20.82 2.47
C TYR A 30 27.24 -21.13 3.06
N GLY A 31 26.52 -22.12 2.56
CA GLY A 31 25.13 -22.40 2.93
C GLY A 31 24.91 -22.56 4.43
N SER A 32 25.84 -23.22 5.14
CA SER A 32 25.73 -23.38 6.59
C SER A 32 25.73 -22.05 7.34
N ILE A 33 26.57 -21.10 6.89
CA ILE A 33 26.64 -19.76 7.49
C ILE A 33 25.39 -18.96 7.15
N LEU A 34 24.94 -18.99 5.88
CA LEU A 34 23.74 -18.29 5.44
C LEU A 34 22.49 -18.76 6.22
N HIS A 35 22.31 -20.07 6.33
CA HIS A 35 21.20 -20.63 7.11
C HIS A 35 21.29 -20.33 8.61
N PHE A 36 22.49 -20.25 9.17
CA PHE A 36 22.67 -19.84 10.56
C PHE A 36 22.26 -18.37 10.76
N VAL A 37 22.76 -17.48 9.92
CA VAL A 37 22.41 -16.03 9.95
C VAL A 37 20.90 -15.84 9.76
N ASP A 38 20.29 -16.52 8.78
CA ASP A 38 18.86 -16.47 8.54
C ASP A 38 18.05 -16.89 9.78
N ARG A 39 18.46 -17.99 10.44
CA ARG A 39 17.80 -18.48 11.65
C ARG A 39 17.92 -17.49 12.81
N VAL A 40 19.10 -16.90 13.03
CA VAL A 40 19.33 -15.89 14.06
C VAL A 40 18.43 -14.66 13.83
N ILE A 41 18.35 -14.16 12.59
CA ILE A 41 17.50 -13.02 12.26
C ILE A 41 16.03 -13.37 12.46
N LEU A 42 15.58 -14.56 12.08
CA LEU A 42 14.20 -15.01 12.29
C LEU A 42 13.85 -15.07 13.78
N ILE A 43 14.77 -15.56 14.63
CA ILE A 43 14.58 -15.57 16.09
C ILE A 43 14.46 -14.13 16.62
N LEU A 44 15.32 -13.22 16.18
CA LEU A 44 15.26 -11.81 16.60
C LEU A 44 13.92 -11.17 16.22
N PHE A 45 13.42 -11.43 15.02
CA PHE A 45 12.10 -10.94 14.59
C PHE A 45 10.96 -11.57 15.41
N THR A 46 11.09 -12.84 15.76
CA THR A 46 10.10 -13.51 16.61
C THR A 46 10.07 -12.91 18.01
N VAL A 47 11.24 -12.65 18.60
CA VAL A 47 11.34 -12.00 19.92
C VAL A 47 10.75 -10.60 19.88
N GLU A 48 11.07 -9.81 18.85
CA GLU A 48 10.47 -8.48 18.65
C GLU A 48 8.95 -8.55 18.60
N LEU A 49 8.40 -9.50 17.83
CA LEU A 49 6.96 -9.70 17.68
C LEU A 49 6.30 -10.11 19.00
N LEU A 50 6.92 -11.03 19.76
CA LEU A 50 6.45 -11.45 21.08
C LEU A 50 6.44 -10.28 22.08
N LEU A 51 7.48 -9.44 22.06
CA LEU A 51 7.52 -8.24 22.88
C LEU A 51 6.41 -7.26 22.53
N LYS A 52 6.14 -7.05 21.22
CA LYS A 52 5.00 -6.24 20.77
C LYS A 52 3.68 -6.85 21.22
N PHE A 53 3.53 -8.17 21.10
CA PHE A 53 2.33 -8.87 21.53
C PHE A 53 2.09 -8.74 23.05
N TYR A 54 3.15 -8.89 23.86
CA TYR A 54 3.08 -8.71 25.29
C TYR A 54 2.70 -7.27 25.69
N ALA A 55 3.29 -6.28 25.01
CA ALA A 55 3.06 -4.87 25.29
C ALA A 55 1.63 -4.42 24.89
N TYR A 56 1.17 -4.82 23.72
CA TYR A 56 -0.13 -4.38 23.16
C TYR A 56 -1.30 -5.32 23.49
N ARG A 57 -1.02 -6.57 23.95
CA ARG A 57 -2.04 -7.58 24.25
C ARG A 57 -3.04 -7.72 23.09
N LEU A 58 -4.36 -7.69 23.38
CA LEU A 58 -5.41 -7.77 22.35
C LEU A 58 -5.44 -6.56 21.39
N ALA A 59 -4.93 -5.41 21.82
CA ALA A 59 -4.79 -4.24 20.94
C ALA A 59 -3.80 -4.46 19.79
N PHE A 60 -2.93 -5.47 19.89
CA PHE A 60 -2.03 -5.89 18.81
C PHE A 60 -2.77 -6.17 17.51
N PHE A 61 -3.90 -6.87 17.58
CA PHE A 61 -4.72 -7.23 16.41
C PHE A 61 -5.58 -6.08 15.85
N LYS A 62 -5.64 -4.92 16.53
CA LYS A 62 -6.30 -3.74 15.97
C LYS A 62 -5.44 -2.99 14.95
N SER A 63 -4.15 -3.25 14.92
CA SER A 63 -3.22 -2.62 13.96
C SER A 63 -2.97 -3.55 12.78
N GLY A 64 -3.35 -3.14 11.57
CA GLY A 64 -3.07 -3.90 10.33
C GLY A 64 -1.58 -4.15 10.12
N TRP A 65 -0.70 -3.23 10.52
CA TRP A 65 0.75 -3.40 10.43
C TRP A 65 1.30 -4.49 11.36
N ASN A 66 0.73 -4.65 12.55
CA ASN A 66 1.13 -5.73 13.45
C ASN A 66 0.66 -7.10 12.93
N ILE A 67 -0.56 -7.15 12.36
CA ILE A 67 -1.06 -8.38 11.70
C ILE A 67 -0.18 -8.74 10.52
N PHE A 68 0.22 -7.78 9.71
CA PHE A 68 1.12 -7.98 8.58
C PHE A 68 2.48 -8.55 9.02
N ASP A 69 3.12 -7.95 10.04
CA ASP A 69 4.36 -8.46 10.62
C ASP A 69 4.19 -9.89 11.16
N PHE A 70 3.06 -10.16 11.84
CA PHE A 70 2.75 -11.48 12.37
C PHE A 70 2.63 -12.54 11.28
N LEU A 71 1.89 -12.26 10.21
CA LEU A 71 1.71 -13.18 9.08
C LEU A 71 3.05 -13.52 8.42
N ILE A 72 3.88 -12.51 8.16
CA ILE A 72 5.20 -12.71 7.53
C ILE A 72 6.11 -13.58 8.39
N VAL A 73 6.18 -13.33 9.69
CA VAL A 73 7.01 -14.14 10.60
C VAL A 73 6.45 -15.56 10.72
N THR A 74 5.13 -15.71 10.80
CA THR A 74 4.50 -17.04 10.87
C THR A 74 4.80 -17.88 9.62
N ILE A 75 4.65 -17.31 8.42
CA ILE A 75 4.99 -18.00 7.15
C ILE A 75 6.46 -18.44 7.16
N ALA A 76 7.36 -17.62 7.71
CA ALA A 76 8.78 -17.97 7.75
C ALA A 76 9.11 -19.17 8.66
N TRP A 77 8.26 -19.46 9.65
CA TRP A 77 8.40 -20.62 10.55
C TRP A 77 7.81 -21.91 10.00
N ILE A 78 6.97 -21.87 8.95
CA ILE A 78 6.37 -23.08 8.40
C ILE A 78 7.48 -23.95 7.76
N PRO A 79 7.61 -25.23 8.20
CA PRO A 79 8.57 -26.14 7.60
C PRO A 79 8.17 -26.46 6.17
N ALA A 80 9.02 -26.10 5.21
CA ALA A 80 8.78 -26.28 3.78
C ALA A 80 9.18 -27.72 3.37
N SER A 81 8.32 -28.69 3.68
CA SER A 81 8.51 -30.10 3.33
C SER A 81 7.35 -30.61 2.47
N GLY A 82 7.64 -31.50 1.52
CA GLY A 82 6.65 -32.11 0.65
C GLY A 82 5.88 -31.08 -0.21
N PRO A 83 4.53 -31.15 -0.26
CA PRO A 83 3.69 -30.25 -1.07
C PRO A 83 3.83 -28.78 -0.72
N LEU A 84 4.33 -28.48 0.50
CA LEU A 84 4.52 -27.11 1.00
C LEU A 84 5.91 -26.53 0.64
N SER A 85 6.66 -27.18 -0.26
CA SER A 85 7.97 -26.68 -0.71
C SER A 85 7.92 -25.24 -1.27
N VAL A 86 6.79 -24.83 -1.87
CA VAL A 86 6.53 -23.46 -2.35
C VAL A 86 6.65 -22.43 -1.22
N LEU A 87 6.31 -22.79 0.02
CA LEU A 87 6.42 -21.89 1.17
C LEU A 87 7.88 -21.51 1.47
N ARG A 88 8.86 -22.31 0.98
CA ARG A 88 10.27 -21.94 1.05
C ARG A 88 10.55 -20.66 0.26
N ALA A 89 9.97 -20.51 -0.93
CA ALA A 89 10.09 -19.31 -1.73
C ALA A 89 9.41 -18.10 -1.05
N LEU A 90 8.30 -18.31 -0.34
CA LEU A 90 7.60 -17.23 0.38
C LEU A 90 8.39 -16.65 1.57
N ARG A 91 9.48 -17.29 1.99
CA ARG A 91 10.37 -16.70 3.02
C ARG A 91 10.94 -15.35 2.60
N ILE A 92 11.06 -15.07 1.28
CA ILE A 92 11.47 -13.77 0.75
C ILE A 92 10.52 -12.63 1.18
N LEU A 93 9.25 -12.94 1.44
CA LEU A 93 8.25 -11.94 1.86
C LEU A 93 8.63 -11.24 3.17
N ARG A 94 9.54 -11.83 3.99
CA ARG A 94 10.02 -11.17 5.21
C ARG A 94 10.73 -9.83 4.93
N VAL A 95 11.25 -9.62 3.71
CA VAL A 95 11.82 -8.34 3.27
C VAL A 95 10.75 -7.25 3.22
N LEU A 96 9.49 -7.62 2.96
CA LEU A 96 8.36 -6.68 2.95
C LEU A 96 8.11 -6.03 4.33
N ARG A 97 8.72 -6.54 5.41
CA ARG A 97 8.71 -5.86 6.72
C ARG A 97 9.32 -4.45 6.67
N LEU A 98 10.12 -4.12 5.65
CA LEU A 98 10.56 -2.75 5.42
C LEU A 98 9.37 -1.79 5.30
N LEU A 99 8.25 -2.24 4.72
CA LEU A 99 7.03 -1.43 4.56
C LEU A 99 6.39 -1.05 5.91
N SER A 100 6.49 -1.93 6.91
CA SER A 100 5.95 -1.69 8.25
C SER A 100 6.93 -0.95 9.17
N VAL A 101 8.24 -1.16 9.00
CA VAL A 101 9.29 -0.64 9.88
C VAL A 101 9.75 0.75 9.46
N VAL A 102 9.87 1.03 8.15
CA VAL A 102 10.34 2.31 7.63
C VAL A 102 9.17 3.31 7.57
N PRO A 103 9.20 4.42 8.35
CA PRO A 103 8.06 5.33 8.46
C PRO A 103 7.61 5.93 7.12
N GLN A 104 8.56 6.23 6.23
CA GLN A 104 8.24 6.76 4.90
C GLN A 104 7.47 5.77 4.03
N MET A 105 7.92 4.49 3.98
CA MET A 105 7.24 3.42 3.24
C MET A 105 5.84 3.15 3.83
N ARG A 106 5.75 3.14 5.17
CA ARG A 106 4.48 2.97 5.87
C ARG A 106 3.47 4.07 5.50
N ARG A 107 3.91 5.34 5.42
CA ARG A 107 3.05 6.45 5.00
C ARG A 107 2.53 6.26 3.58
N VAL A 108 3.41 5.92 2.63
CA VAL A 108 3.03 5.69 1.23
C VAL A 108 2.00 4.58 1.10
N ILE A 109 2.24 3.42 1.74
CA ILE A 109 1.29 2.30 1.69
C ILE A 109 -0.03 2.64 2.40
N SER A 110 0.02 3.37 3.52
CA SER A 110 -1.21 3.82 4.20
C SER A 110 -2.01 4.80 3.33
N ALA A 111 -1.36 5.74 2.64
CA ALA A 111 -2.01 6.66 1.71
C ALA A 111 -2.69 5.92 0.57
N LEU A 112 -1.98 4.96 -0.07
CA LEU A 112 -2.57 4.08 -1.09
C LEU A 112 -3.78 3.29 -0.56
N GLY A 113 -3.68 2.76 0.68
CA GLY A 113 -4.76 2.04 1.31
C GLY A 113 -6.02 2.88 1.58
N HIS A 114 -5.85 4.17 1.86
CA HIS A 114 -6.97 5.10 2.07
C HIS A 114 -7.69 5.46 0.76
N SER A 115 -7.00 5.41 -0.38
CA SER A 115 -7.62 5.69 -1.71
C SER A 115 -8.50 4.52 -2.20
N ILE A 116 -8.24 3.28 -1.75
CA ILE A 116 -8.97 2.08 -2.21
C ILE A 116 -10.49 2.17 -2.00
N PRO A 117 -11.03 2.61 -0.83
CA PRO A 117 -12.48 2.67 -0.63
C PRO A 117 -13.22 3.56 -1.63
N GLY A 118 -12.64 4.71 -2.00
CA GLY A 118 -13.21 5.61 -3.01
C GLY A 118 -13.34 4.96 -4.39
N MET A 119 -12.48 4.00 -4.69
CA MET A 119 -12.42 3.31 -5.99
C MET A 119 -13.11 1.94 -6.00
N ALA A 120 -13.56 1.46 -4.84
CA ALA A 120 -14.13 0.12 -4.69
C ALA A 120 -15.30 -0.15 -5.64
N SER A 121 -16.12 0.86 -5.93
CA SER A 121 -17.25 0.76 -6.87
C SER A 121 -16.79 0.53 -8.31
N VAL A 122 -15.75 1.22 -8.75
CA VAL A 122 -15.18 1.06 -10.11
C VAL A 122 -14.54 -0.31 -10.25
N VAL A 123 -13.77 -0.74 -9.24
CA VAL A 123 -13.17 -2.09 -9.20
C VAL A 123 -14.25 -3.16 -9.20
N ALA A 124 -15.32 -3.01 -8.44
CA ALA A 124 -16.43 -3.95 -8.40
C ALA A 124 -17.13 -4.08 -9.77
N VAL A 125 -17.37 -2.97 -10.46
CA VAL A 125 -17.95 -2.97 -11.81
C VAL A 125 -16.99 -3.65 -12.80
N LEU A 126 -15.69 -3.38 -12.71
CA LEU A 126 -14.68 -4.03 -13.55
C LEU A 126 -14.63 -5.54 -13.31
N CYS A 127 -14.65 -5.99 -12.06
CA CYS A 127 -14.71 -7.41 -11.70
C CYS A 127 -15.98 -8.09 -12.23
N LEU A 128 -17.13 -7.42 -12.14
CA LEU A 128 -18.39 -7.92 -12.68
C LEU A 128 -18.30 -8.06 -14.22
N LEU A 129 -17.79 -7.03 -14.91
CA LEU A 129 -17.58 -7.08 -16.36
C LEU A 129 -16.67 -8.22 -16.74
N PHE A 130 -15.57 -8.41 -16.03
CA PHE A 130 -14.63 -9.52 -16.23
C PHE A 130 -15.31 -10.88 -16.06
N TYR A 131 -16.04 -11.06 -14.99
CA TYR A 131 -16.75 -12.31 -14.71
C TYR A 131 -17.76 -12.64 -15.82
N VAL A 132 -18.62 -11.67 -16.20
CA VAL A 132 -19.60 -11.86 -17.26
C VAL A 132 -18.92 -12.16 -18.59
N SER A 133 -17.84 -11.45 -18.91
CA SER A 133 -17.07 -11.68 -20.15
C SER A 133 -16.38 -13.05 -20.15
N ALA A 134 -15.85 -13.51 -19.00
CA ALA A 134 -15.23 -14.82 -18.87
C ALA A 134 -16.25 -15.95 -19.06
N VAL A 135 -17.44 -15.83 -18.46
CA VAL A 135 -18.54 -16.78 -18.67
C VAL A 135 -18.97 -16.81 -20.14
N LEU A 136 -19.09 -15.64 -20.77
CA LEU A 136 -19.49 -15.53 -22.17
C LEU A 136 -18.42 -16.12 -23.10
N ALA A 137 -17.14 -15.80 -22.89
CA ALA A 137 -16.03 -16.37 -23.68
C ALA A 137 -15.96 -17.88 -23.56
N THR A 138 -16.12 -18.44 -22.35
CA THR A 138 -16.17 -19.91 -22.13
C THR A 138 -17.32 -20.54 -22.92
N LYS A 139 -18.50 -19.92 -22.92
CA LYS A 139 -19.66 -20.44 -23.64
C LYS A 139 -19.55 -20.32 -25.17
N LEU A 140 -18.95 -19.22 -25.64
CA LEU A 140 -18.82 -18.97 -27.08
C LEU A 140 -17.69 -19.76 -27.72
N PHE A 141 -16.55 -19.91 -27.05
CA PHE A 141 -15.32 -20.43 -27.64
C PHE A 141 -14.81 -21.72 -26.98
N GLY A 142 -15.19 -21.99 -25.72
CA GLY A 142 -14.69 -23.14 -24.96
C GLY A 142 -15.23 -24.51 -25.39
N GLY A 143 -16.22 -24.57 -26.26
CA GLY A 143 -16.75 -25.84 -26.80
C GLY A 143 -15.97 -26.41 -27.99
N HIS A 144 -14.94 -25.76 -28.48
CA HIS A 144 -14.14 -26.20 -29.61
C HIS A 144 -13.10 -27.24 -29.18
N GLU A 145 -12.83 -28.26 -30.06
CA GLU A 145 -11.89 -29.36 -29.75
C GLU A 145 -10.42 -28.98 -29.90
N ASP A 146 -10.09 -27.84 -30.51
CA ASP A 146 -8.72 -27.37 -30.65
C ASP A 146 -8.06 -27.15 -29.26
N PRO A 147 -6.82 -27.68 -29.05
CA PRO A 147 -6.13 -27.60 -27.78
C PRO A 147 -5.91 -26.16 -27.29
N ASN A 148 -5.65 -25.21 -28.18
CA ASN A 148 -5.46 -23.81 -27.80
C ASN A 148 -6.79 -23.21 -27.36
N MET A 149 -7.91 -23.53 -28.04
CA MET A 149 -9.23 -23.05 -27.60
C MET A 149 -9.60 -23.60 -26.23
N GLN A 150 -9.27 -24.87 -25.96
CA GLN A 150 -9.47 -25.47 -24.63
C GLN A 150 -8.59 -24.84 -23.57
N GLU A 151 -7.32 -24.54 -23.87
CA GLU A 151 -6.41 -23.87 -22.97
C GLU A 151 -6.91 -22.46 -22.63
N TRP A 152 -7.34 -21.67 -23.63
CA TRP A 152 -7.75 -20.27 -23.43
C TRP A 152 -9.17 -20.14 -22.91
N PHE A 153 -10.11 -20.94 -23.30
CA PHE A 153 -11.55 -20.75 -23.05
C PHE A 153 -12.27 -21.98 -22.47
N GLY A 154 -11.58 -23.11 -22.26
CA GLY A 154 -12.18 -24.34 -21.78
C GLY A 154 -12.78 -24.30 -20.37
N SER A 155 -12.47 -23.28 -19.59
CA SER A 155 -13.05 -23.02 -18.26
C SER A 155 -13.20 -21.53 -18.00
N ILE A 156 -14.05 -21.16 -17.00
CA ILE A 156 -14.18 -19.77 -16.59
C ILE A 156 -12.83 -19.20 -16.10
N GLY A 157 -12.03 -20.01 -15.40
CA GLY A 157 -10.70 -19.61 -14.92
C GLY A 157 -9.73 -19.33 -16.08
N SER A 158 -9.67 -20.24 -17.08
CA SER A 158 -8.85 -20.07 -18.29
C SER A 158 -9.30 -18.83 -19.07
N SER A 159 -10.61 -18.65 -19.26
CA SER A 159 -11.17 -17.49 -19.96
C SER A 159 -10.85 -16.19 -19.22
N ALA A 160 -10.95 -16.16 -17.89
CA ALA A 160 -10.62 -14.98 -17.11
C ALA A 160 -9.14 -14.62 -17.23
N TYR A 161 -8.23 -15.61 -17.19
CA TYR A 161 -6.81 -15.39 -17.39
C TYR A 161 -6.50 -14.86 -18.81
N THR A 162 -7.08 -15.47 -19.82
CA THR A 162 -6.94 -15.06 -21.22
C THR A 162 -7.48 -13.64 -21.45
N LEU A 163 -8.64 -13.30 -20.86
CA LEU A 163 -9.20 -11.97 -20.93
C LEU A 163 -8.34 -10.94 -20.17
N PHE A 164 -7.71 -11.33 -19.05
CA PHE A 164 -6.74 -10.48 -18.37
C PHE A 164 -5.53 -10.17 -19.26
N GLN A 165 -5.00 -11.18 -19.95
CA GLN A 165 -3.92 -11.01 -20.93
C GLN A 165 -4.35 -10.07 -22.07
N ILE A 166 -5.55 -10.25 -22.62
CA ILE A 166 -6.11 -9.38 -23.67
C ILE A 166 -6.28 -7.94 -23.16
N MET A 167 -6.75 -7.73 -21.93
CA MET A 167 -6.91 -6.41 -21.32
C MET A 167 -5.57 -5.68 -21.17
N THR A 168 -4.51 -6.39 -20.83
CA THR A 168 -3.15 -5.83 -20.77
C THR A 168 -2.52 -5.60 -22.15
N LEU A 169 -3.25 -5.89 -23.22
CA LEU A 169 -2.83 -5.81 -24.63
C LEU A 169 -1.65 -6.72 -24.98
N GLU A 170 -1.35 -7.70 -24.13
CA GLU A 170 -0.28 -8.65 -24.34
C GLU A 170 -0.72 -9.71 -25.35
N SER A 171 -0.06 -9.76 -26.52
CA SER A 171 -0.28 -10.71 -27.62
C SER A 171 -1.76 -10.88 -28.05
N TRP A 172 -2.63 -9.93 -27.73
CA TRP A 172 -4.08 -10.06 -27.88
C TRP A 172 -4.51 -10.39 -29.31
N SER A 173 -3.93 -9.68 -30.31
CA SER A 173 -4.36 -9.81 -31.69
C SER A 173 -3.82 -11.09 -32.34
N MET A 174 -2.48 -11.23 -32.39
CA MET A 174 -1.84 -12.34 -33.12
C MET A 174 -1.83 -13.63 -32.31
N GLY A 175 -1.76 -13.55 -30.98
CA GLY A 175 -1.67 -14.72 -30.11
C GLY A 175 -3.02 -15.36 -29.81
N ILE A 176 -4.10 -14.57 -29.74
CA ILE A 176 -5.40 -15.08 -29.26
C ILE A 176 -6.53 -14.78 -30.24
N VAL A 177 -6.76 -13.49 -30.59
CA VAL A 177 -7.98 -13.12 -31.32
C VAL A 177 -7.97 -13.62 -32.77
N ARG A 178 -6.86 -13.46 -33.49
CA ARG A 178 -6.78 -13.96 -34.89
C ARG A 178 -6.86 -15.48 -34.99
N PRO A 179 -6.15 -16.28 -34.18
CA PRO A 179 -6.37 -17.72 -34.16
C PRO A 179 -7.82 -18.10 -33.78
N THR A 180 -8.44 -17.39 -32.84
CA THR A 180 -9.87 -17.63 -32.54
C THR A 180 -10.78 -17.32 -33.74
N MET A 181 -10.45 -16.29 -34.52
CA MET A 181 -11.22 -15.93 -35.73
C MET A 181 -11.10 -16.93 -36.85
N GLU A 182 -10.10 -17.82 -36.87
CA GLU A 182 -10.01 -18.91 -37.83
C GLU A 182 -11.20 -19.89 -37.67
N TYR A 183 -11.66 -20.10 -36.44
CA TYR A 183 -12.81 -20.95 -36.11
C TYR A 183 -14.11 -20.15 -35.96
N TYR A 184 -14.02 -18.94 -35.41
CA TYR A 184 -15.15 -18.05 -35.14
C TYR A 184 -14.93 -16.65 -35.79
N PRO A 185 -15.21 -16.49 -37.08
CA PRO A 185 -14.90 -15.26 -37.84
C PRO A 185 -15.41 -13.96 -37.22
N LEU A 186 -16.48 -14.03 -36.44
CA LEU A 186 -17.09 -12.87 -35.76
C LEU A 186 -16.55 -12.65 -34.33
N ALA A 187 -15.55 -13.41 -33.89
CA ALA A 187 -15.00 -13.29 -32.54
C ALA A 187 -14.49 -11.84 -32.20
N TRP A 188 -14.03 -11.09 -33.20
CA TRP A 188 -13.61 -9.69 -33.00
C TRP A 188 -14.75 -8.81 -32.46
N MET A 189 -16.03 -9.13 -32.75
CA MET A 189 -17.17 -8.39 -32.19
C MET A 189 -17.32 -8.54 -30.68
N PHE A 190 -16.73 -9.57 -30.10
CA PHE A 190 -16.64 -9.75 -28.66
C PHE A 190 -15.37 -9.08 -28.10
N PHE A 191 -14.20 -9.38 -28.69
CA PHE A 191 -12.94 -8.94 -28.12
C PHE A 191 -12.67 -7.43 -28.25
N VAL A 192 -13.03 -6.79 -29.37
CA VAL A 192 -12.79 -5.36 -29.57
C VAL A 192 -13.60 -4.51 -28.60
N PRO A 193 -14.92 -4.70 -28.43
CA PRO A 193 -15.67 -3.99 -27.39
C PRO A 193 -15.14 -4.26 -25.98
N PHE A 194 -14.77 -5.52 -25.67
CA PHE A 194 -14.19 -5.86 -24.38
C PHE A 194 -12.92 -5.04 -24.11
N ILE A 195 -11.98 -4.97 -25.07
CA ILE A 195 -10.75 -4.16 -24.95
C ILE A 195 -11.07 -2.70 -24.72
N ILE A 196 -11.98 -2.14 -25.52
CA ILE A 196 -12.34 -0.72 -25.41
C ILE A 196 -12.91 -0.43 -24.00
N ILE A 197 -13.89 -1.22 -23.56
CA ILE A 197 -14.56 -1.01 -22.26
C ILE A 197 -13.57 -1.16 -21.12
N THR A 198 -12.76 -2.23 -21.13
CA THR A 198 -11.78 -2.47 -20.05
C THR A 198 -10.65 -1.44 -20.02
N SER A 199 -10.18 -1.00 -21.19
CA SER A 199 -9.17 0.07 -21.28
C SER A 199 -9.70 1.40 -20.71
N PHE A 200 -10.94 1.76 -21.01
CA PHE A 200 -11.60 2.93 -20.43
C PHE A 200 -11.80 2.79 -18.92
N ALA A 201 -12.20 1.61 -18.45
CA ALA A 201 -12.39 1.36 -17.02
C ALA A 201 -11.05 1.48 -16.24
N VAL A 202 -9.98 0.91 -16.80
CA VAL A 202 -8.63 1.01 -16.20
C VAL A 202 -8.13 2.46 -16.21
N LEU A 203 -8.31 3.18 -17.34
CA LEU A 203 -7.95 4.60 -17.42
C LEU A 203 -8.69 5.44 -16.38
N ASN A 204 -9.99 5.23 -16.22
CA ASN A 204 -10.80 5.93 -15.21
C ASN A 204 -10.34 5.59 -13.78
N LEU A 205 -9.89 4.36 -13.55
CA LEU A 205 -9.31 3.96 -12.28
C LEU A 205 -8.03 4.75 -11.98
N PHE A 206 -7.11 4.90 -12.95
CA PHE A 206 -5.90 5.71 -12.81
C PHE A 206 -6.22 7.19 -12.54
N ILE A 207 -7.17 7.75 -13.30
CA ILE A 207 -7.61 9.14 -13.09
C ILE A 207 -8.18 9.31 -11.68
N GLY A 208 -8.99 8.36 -11.20
CA GLY A 208 -9.53 8.37 -9.85
C GLY A 208 -8.43 8.40 -8.79
N ILE A 209 -7.39 7.54 -8.91
CA ILE A 209 -6.24 7.53 -7.99
C ILE A 209 -5.53 8.89 -7.98
N ILE A 210 -5.29 9.48 -9.15
CA ILE A 210 -4.59 10.76 -9.25
C ILE A 210 -5.42 11.87 -8.61
N VAL A 211 -6.72 11.89 -8.85
CA VAL A 211 -7.64 12.91 -8.28
C VAL A 211 -7.70 12.76 -6.76
N ASP A 212 -7.86 11.55 -6.24
CA ASP A 212 -7.85 11.30 -4.78
C ASP A 212 -6.54 11.73 -4.14
N ALA A 213 -5.40 11.40 -4.77
CA ALA A 213 -4.09 11.80 -4.27
C ALA A 213 -3.93 13.33 -4.26
N MET A 214 -4.41 14.03 -5.29
CA MET A 214 -4.40 15.50 -5.33
C MET A 214 -5.32 16.12 -4.27
N GLN A 215 -6.49 15.54 -4.03
CA GLN A 215 -7.41 16.02 -2.99
C GLN A 215 -6.81 15.89 -1.60
N MET A 216 -6.10 14.78 -1.30
CA MET A 216 -5.41 14.60 -0.03
C MET A 216 -4.33 15.67 0.20
N VAL A 217 -3.51 15.96 -0.82
CA VAL A 217 -2.48 17.02 -0.72
C VAL A 217 -3.13 18.39 -0.48
N GLN A 218 -4.20 18.70 -1.21
CA GLN A 218 -4.92 19.97 -1.04
C GLN A 218 -5.58 20.09 0.34
N GLN A 219 -6.03 18.97 0.91
CA GLN A 219 -6.63 18.97 2.22
C GLN A 219 -5.57 19.22 3.32
N ASP A 220 -4.41 18.56 3.21
CA ASP A 220 -3.28 18.80 4.11
C ASP A 220 -2.83 20.28 4.06
N GLU A 221 -2.71 20.87 2.85
CA GLU A 221 -2.35 22.28 2.69
C GLU A 221 -3.39 23.24 3.30
N ARG A 222 -4.68 22.89 3.18
CA ARG A 222 -5.76 23.69 3.82
C ARG A 222 -5.75 23.60 5.33
N ASP A 223 -5.51 22.42 5.87
CA ASP A 223 -5.46 22.19 7.30
C ASP A 223 -4.27 22.93 7.91
N ASP A 224 -3.08 22.87 7.28
CA ASP A 224 -1.89 23.65 7.67
C ASP A 224 -2.16 25.16 7.61
N HIS A 225 -2.85 25.63 6.56
CA HIS A 225 -3.19 27.04 6.42
C HIS A 225 -4.18 27.52 7.49
N ASN A 226 -5.20 26.71 7.80
CA ASN A 226 -6.16 26.99 8.86
C ASN A 226 -5.52 27.02 10.24
N GLU A 227 -4.55 26.14 10.51
CA GLU A 227 -3.78 26.11 11.75
C GLU A 227 -2.95 27.40 11.89
N GLN A 228 -2.25 27.84 10.84
CA GLN A 228 -1.50 29.10 10.82
C GLN A 228 -2.39 30.34 11.04
N ILE A 229 -3.59 30.35 10.43
CA ILE A 229 -4.57 31.43 10.66
C ILE A 229 -5.01 31.44 12.13
N GLY A 230 -5.28 30.26 12.71
CA GLY A 230 -5.67 30.14 14.11
C GLY A 230 -4.60 30.63 15.07
N GLU A 231 -3.32 30.26 14.84
CA GLU A 231 -2.19 30.76 15.63
C GLU A 231 -2.03 32.29 15.51
N THR A 232 -2.13 32.81 14.30
CA THR A 232 -2.04 34.26 14.04
C THR A 232 -3.16 35.00 14.75
N HIS A 233 -4.39 34.50 14.68
CA HIS A 233 -5.53 35.12 15.38
C HIS A 233 -5.36 35.10 16.90
N SER A 234 -4.87 33.98 17.46
CA SER A 234 -4.55 33.89 18.91
C SER A 234 -3.49 34.92 19.34
N ALA A 235 -2.42 35.07 18.55
CA ALA A 235 -1.37 36.06 18.80
C ALA A 235 -1.91 37.53 18.74
N TYR A 236 -2.79 37.79 17.79
CA TYR A 236 -3.46 39.10 17.71
C TYR A 236 -4.34 39.40 18.94
N GLU A 237 -5.07 38.42 19.45
CA GLU A 237 -5.89 38.58 20.66
C GLU A 237 -5.01 38.80 21.89
N GLU A 238 -3.86 38.16 22.03
CA GLU A 238 -2.92 38.37 23.10
C GLU A 238 -2.29 39.79 23.03
N LEU A 239 -1.87 40.22 21.86
CA LEU A 239 -1.37 41.57 21.63
C LEU A 239 -2.40 42.64 22.00
N ARG A 240 -3.65 42.43 21.65
CA ARG A 240 -4.74 43.36 22.00
C ARG A 240 -4.96 43.44 23.49
N LYS A 241 -4.89 42.33 24.23
CA LYS A 241 -4.97 42.29 25.69
C LYS A 241 -3.79 43.00 26.34
N LEU A 242 -2.59 42.84 25.81
CA LEU A 242 -1.39 43.51 26.29
C LEU A 242 -1.46 45.03 26.07
N ASN A 243 -1.92 45.46 24.89
CA ASN A 243 -2.13 46.90 24.62
C ASN A 243 -3.12 47.51 25.59
N HIS A 244 -4.23 46.87 25.88
CA HIS A 244 -5.23 47.38 26.81
C HIS A 244 -4.64 47.50 28.24
N ARG A 245 -3.87 46.51 28.69
CA ARG A 245 -3.16 46.60 29.96
C ARG A 245 -2.12 47.71 30.01
N MET A 246 -1.43 47.98 28.91
CA MET A 246 -0.49 49.10 28.80
C MET A 246 -1.20 50.44 28.91
N GLU A 247 -2.37 50.60 28.30
CA GLU A 247 -3.20 51.81 28.40
C GLU A 247 -3.65 52.06 29.85
N ASP A 248 -4.13 51.00 30.53
CA ASP A 248 -4.53 51.06 31.93
C ASP A 248 -3.35 51.49 32.86
N LEU A 249 -2.17 50.88 32.69
CA LEU A 249 -0.99 51.20 33.43
C LEU A 249 -0.50 52.65 33.19
N GLN A 250 -0.61 53.13 31.95
CA GLN A 250 -0.31 54.53 31.61
C GLN A 250 -1.27 55.49 32.29
N ALA A 251 -2.56 55.16 32.36
CA ALA A 251 -3.55 55.96 33.07
C ALA A 251 -3.25 56.03 34.57
N GLU A 252 -2.92 54.92 35.21
CA GLU A 252 -2.52 54.84 36.62
C GLU A 252 -1.25 55.66 36.89
N LEU A 253 -0.24 55.59 36.04
CA LEU A 253 0.98 56.35 36.16
C LEU A 253 0.72 57.87 36.08
N VAL A 254 -0.19 58.31 35.18
CA VAL A 254 -0.57 59.72 35.10
C VAL A 254 -1.28 60.19 36.37
N GLU A 255 -2.12 59.37 36.98
CA GLU A 255 -2.82 59.67 38.22
C GLU A 255 -1.87 59.74 39.41
N ILE A 256 -0.97 58.77 39.54
CA ILE A 256 0.09 58.82 40.59
C ILE A 256 0.96 60.08 40.46
N ARG A 257 1.33 60.48 39.24
CA ARG A 257 2.12 61.64 38.95
C ARG A 257 1.41 62.97 39.34
N LYS A 258 0.07 63.01 39.18
CA LYS A 258 -0.76 64.12 39.65
C LYS A 258 -0.80 64.19 41.16
N LEU A 259 -0.97 63.07 41.84
CA LEU A 259 -1.01 63.01 43.30
C LEU A 259 0.35 63.38 43.96
N THR A 260 1.47 62.96 43.36
CA THR A 260 2.80 63.34 43.83
C THR A 260 3.06 64.84 43.68
N LYS A 261 2.68 65.45 42.55
CA LYS A 261 2.78 66.90 42.34
C LYS A 261 1.89 67.72 43.27
N ALA A 262 0.75 67.19 43.69
CA ALA A 262 -0.13 67.87 44.68
C ALA A 262 0.37 67.79 46.14
N LYS A 263 1.34 66.91 46.42
CA LYS A 263 1.92 66.71 47.76
C LYS A 263 3.19 67.51 47.97
N ASP A 264 3.86 67.94 46.90
CA ASP A 264 5.12 68.73 46.92
C ASP A 264 4.91 70.27 46.72
N GLY A 265 3.66 70.76 46.63
CA GLY A 265 3.28 72.16 46.56
C GLY A 265 2.38 72.56 47.71
#